data_0b38344d412246c214e22eb80b920e9d
#
_entry.id   0b38344d412246c214e22eb80b920e9d
#
_cell.length_a   1.000
_cell.length_b   1.000
_cell.length_c   1.000
_cell.angle_alpha   90.00
_cell.angle_beta   90.00
_cell.angle_gamma   90.00
#
_symmetry.space_group_name_H-M   'P 1'
#
loop_
_entity.id
_entity.type
_entity.pdbx_description
1 polymer ?
#
loop_
_entity_poly.entity_id
_entity_poly.type
_entity_poly.pdbx_seq_one_letter_code
_entity_poly.pdbx_strand_id
1 'polypeptide(L)'
;MKAIRIGLCVLFAFSVFAHGVVEVWSESILEIGASLLFITWVFLAYRDPEITIQWNSLNWPLLGLIAIGLLQLTFSWSANPFFTRVELLRFGSYFIVFLLTAQAFREREDLVKLAWFLVLLGFSVSLLGIIQLLRPQTRFTGCEAFPKTVLCLDPM
;
A
#
# COMPACT_ATOMS: atom_id res chain seq x y z
N MET A 1 -10.04 -15.81 -13.21
CA MET A 1 -8.78 -15.04 -13.24
C MET A 1 -8.94 -13.60 -13.71
N LYS A 2 -9.75 -13.26 -14.73
CA LYS A 2 -9.92 -11.87 -15.22
C LYS A 2 -10.37 -10.88 -14.12
N ALA A 3 -11.33 -11.26 -13.27
CA ALA A 3 -11.83 -10.40 -12.20
C ALA A 3 -10.72 -10.01 -11.18
N ILE A 4 -9.84 -10.95 -10.83
CA ILE A 4 -8.72 -10.69 -9.90
C ILE A 4 -7.70 -9.73 -10.52
N ARG A 5 -7.39 -9.90 -11.82
CA ARG A 5 -6.49 -8.99 -12.55
C ARG A 5 -7.03 -7.57 -12.57
N ILE A 6 -8.32 -7.40 -12.86
CA ILE A 6 -8.97 -6.08 -12.84
C ILE A 6 -8.96 -5.51 -11.43
N GLY A 7 -9.32 -6.30 -10.41
CA GLY A 7 -9.29 -5.86 -9.01
C GLY A 7 -7.90 -5.40 -8.56
N LEU A 8 -6.85 -6.12 -8.93
CA LEU A 8 -5.46 -5.72 -8.65
C LEU A 8 -5.09 -4.41 -9.35
N CYS A 9 -5.44 -4.24 -10.63
CA CYS A 9 -5.19 -2.99 -11.35
C CYS A 9 -5.91 -1.80 -10.69
N VAL A 10 -7.16 -1.98 -10.26
CA VAL A 10 -7.92 -0.94 -9.55
C VAL A 10 -7.25 -0.63 -8.21
N LEU A 11 -6.82 -1.64 -7.47
CA LEU A 11 -6.16 -1.47 -6.18
C LEU A 11 -4.81 -0.75 -6.33
N PHE A 12 -4.02 -1.06 -7.37
CA PHE A 12 -2.79 -0.34 -7.68
C PHE A 12 -3.07 1.11 -8.08
N ALA A 13 -4.07 1.35 -8.94
CA ALA A 13 -4.46 2.71 -9.31
C ALA A 13 -4.88 3.51 -8.06
N PHE A 14 -5.74 2.94 -7.22
CA PHE A 14 -6.18 3.57 -5.98
C PHE A 14 -5.00 3.86 -5.05
N SER A 15 -4.08 2.90 -4.86
CA SER A 15 -2.88 3.06 -4.03
C SER A 15 -2.05 4.27 -4.46
N VAL A 16 -1.84 4.43 -5.75
CA VAL A 16 -1.04 5.51 -6.30
C VAL A 16 -1.74 6.87 -6.16
N PHE A 17 -3.04 6.93 -6.47
CA PHE A 17 -3.81 8.18 -6.34
C PHE A 17 -4.09 8.56 -4.89
N ALA A 18 -4.32 7.58 -4.00
CA ALA A 18 -4.56 7.81 -2.58
C ALA A 18 -3.27 8.15 -1.80
N HIS A 19 -2.11 7.66 -2.25
CA HIS A 19 -0.82 7.94 -1.60
C HIS A 19 -0.33 9.38 -1.81
N GLY A 20 -0.96 10.14 -2.69
CA GLY A 20 -0.77 11.59 -2.76
C GLY A 20 -1.30 12.34 -1.53
N VAL A 21 -2.13 11.68 -0.74
CA VAL A 21 -2.63 12.16 0.56
C VAL A 21 -2.33 11.06 1.58
N VAL A 22 -1.29 11.27 2.38
CA VAL A 22 -0.83 10.32 3.41
C VAL A 22 -1.83 10.32 4.57
N GLU A 23 -3.01 9.75 4.34
CA GLU A 23 -4.05 9.65 5.36
C GLU A 23 -4.27 8.19 5.76
N VAL A 24 -4.39 7.96 7.05
CA VAL A 24 -4.57 6.63 7.69
C VAL A 24 -5.77 5.86 7.11
N TRP A 25 -6.81 6.55 6.65
CA TRP A 25 -7.99 5.91 6.07
C TRP A 25 -7.71 5.26 4.69
N SER A 26 -6.78 5.80 3.90
CA SER A 26 -6.43 5.24 2.60
C SER A 26 -5.71 3.90 2.74
N GLU A 27 -4.88 3.76 3.77
CA GLU A 27 -4.22 2.49 4.10
C GLU A 27 -5.23 1.42 4.49
N SER A 28 -6.20 1.77 5.34
CA SER A 28 -7.26 0.83 5.75
C SER A 28 -8.10 0.33 4.56
N ILE A 29 -8.39 1.19 3.59
CA ILE A 29 -9.10 0.79 2.36
C ILE A 29 -8.26 -0.18 1.53
N LEU A 30 -6.95 0.04 1.44
CA LEU A 30 -6.03 -0.87 0.75
C LEU A 30 -5.98 -2.25 1.41
N GLU A 31 -5.88 -2.30 2.74
CA GLU A 31 -5.85 -3.54 3.51
C GLU A 31 -7.16 -4.33 3.34
N ILE A 32 -8.30 -3.65 3.42
CA ILE A 32 -9.61 -4.25 3.19
C ILE A 32 -9.73 -4.75 1.74
N GLY A 33 -9.31 -3.93 0.77
CA GLY A 33 -9.33 -4.30 -0.64
C GLY A 33 -8.46 -5.51 -0.95
N ALA A 34 -7.24 -5.55 -0.42
CA ALA A 34 -6.33 -6.69 -0.55
C ALA A 34 -6.92 -7.96 0.07
N SER A 35 -7.51 -7.85 1.26
CA SER A 35 -8.15 -8.97 1.97
C SER A 35 -9.35 -9.51 1.20
N LEU A 36 -10.21 -8.64 0.65
CA LEU A 36 -11.35 -9.05 -0.18
C LEU A 36 -10.91 -9.75 -1.47
N LEU A 37 -9.87 -9.24 -2.14
CA LEU A 37 -9.31 -9.90 -3.31
C LEU A 37 -8.72 -11.27 -2.97
N PHE A 38 -8.08 -11.39 -1.82
CA PHE A 38 -7.53 -12.66 -1.36
C PHE A 38 -8.63 -13.67 -1.08
N ILE A 39 -9.69 -13.30 -0.37
CA ILE A 39 -10.85 -14.15 -0.10
C ILE A 39 -11.49 -14.60 -1.42
N THR A 40 -11.67 -13.67 -2.36
CA THR A 40 -12.22 -13.98 -3.69
C THR A 40 -11.33 -14.97 -4.44
N TRP A 41 -10.01 -14.80 -4.36
CA TRP A 41 -9.06 -15.71 -4.99
C TRP A 41 -9.11 -17.11 -4.37
N VAL A 42 -9.13 -17.20 -3.03
CA VAL A 42 -9.25 -18.48 -2.30
C VAL A 42 -10.54 -19.19 -2.68
N PHE A 43 -11.64 -18.45 -2.76
CA PHE A 43 -12.93 -19.01 -3.16
C PHE A 43 -12.91 -19.54 -4.60
N LEU A 44 -12.28 -18.83 -5.53
CA LEU A 44 -12.11 -19.29 -6.90
C LEU A 44 -11.17 -20.49 -6.99
N ALA A 45 -10.08 -20.48 -6.23
CA ALA A 45 -9.13 -21.59 -6.18
C ALA A 45 -9.76 -22.86 -5.59
N TYR A 46 -10.68 -22.72 -4.63
CA TYR A 46 -11.43 -23.85 -4.09
C TYR A 46 -12.42 -24.43 -5.10
N ARG A 47 -12.98 -23.59 -5.96
CA ARG A 47 -13.98 -23.99 -6.95
C ARG A 47 -13.38 -24.63 -8.21
N ASP A 48 -12.17 -24.22 -8.57
CA ASP A 48 -11.43 -24.68 -9.75
C ASP A 48 -10.16 -25.43 -9.33
N PRO A 49 -10.16 -26.77 -9.32
CA PRO A 49 -9.00 -27.57 -8.90
C PRO A 49 -7.80 -27.46 -9.87
N GLU A 50 -7.97 -26.86 -11.04
CA GLU A 50 -6.88 -26.60 -11.99
C GLU A 50 -5.98 -25.41 -11.59
N ILE A 51 -6.39 -24.62 -10.58
CA ILE A 51 -5.59 -23.50 -10.10
C ILE A 51 -4.47 -24.02 -9.20
N THR A 52 -3.33 -24.34 -9.80
CA THR A 52 -2.14 -24.74 -9.06
C THR A 52 -1.47 -23.51 -8.42
N ILE A 53 -1.28 -23.57 -7.11
CA ILE A 53 -0.54 -22.54 -6.37
C ILE A 53 0.94 -22.67 -6.73
N GLN A 54 1.50 -21.67 -7.41
CA GLN A 54 2.93 -21.65 -7.67
C GLN A 54 3.66 -20.98 -6.51
N TRP A 55 4.48 -21.77 -5.84
CA TRP A 55 5.33 -21.28 -4.77
C TRP A 55 6.63 -20.72 -5.37
N ASN A 56 6.79 -19.41 -5.31
CA ASN A 56 7.97 -18.73 -5.84
C ASN A 56 9.05 -18.62 -4.77
N SER A 57 10.31 -18.67 -5.16
CA SER A 57 11.47 -18.55 -4.25
C SER A 57 11.45 -17.23 -3.45
N LEU A 58 10.83 -16.18 -4.01
CA LEU A 58 10.65 -14.88 -3.36
C LEU A 58 9.67 -14.90 -2.17
N ASN A 59 8.83 -15.92 -2.06
CA ASN A 59 7.90 -16.03 -0.93
C ASN A 59 8.62 -16.31 0.39
N TRP A 60 9.79 -16.97 0.37
CA TRP A 60 10.56 -17.31 1.56
C TRP A 60 11.07 -16.10 2.34
N PRO A 61 11.74 -15.11 1.72
CA PRO A 61 12.20 -13.93 2.46
C PRO A 61 11.04 -13.08 2.98
N LEU A 62 9.92 -13.00 2.27
CA LEU A 62 8.73 -12.28 2.72
C LEU A 62 8.07 -12.96 3.94
N LEU A 63 7.95 -14.29 3.92
CA LEU A 63 7.51 -15.06 5.09
C LEU A 63 8.48 -14.92 6.26
N GLY A 64 9.78 -14.88 5.98
CA GLY A 64 10.81 -14.65 7.00
C GLY A 64 10.63 -13.31 7.71
N LEU A 65 10.33 -12.24 6.99
CA LEU A 65 10.04 -10.93 7.57
C LEU A 65 8.80 -10.95 8.48
N ILE A 66 7.71 -11.59 8.02
CA ILE A 66 6.49 -11.74 8.83
C ILE A 66 6.79 -12.59 10.08
N ALA A 67 7.55 -13.66 9.95
CA ALA A 67 7.93 -14.53 11.08
C ALA A 67 8.77 -13.76 12.12
N ILE A 68 9.72 -12.93 11.69
CA ILE A 68 10.52 -12.08 12.58
C ILE A 68 9.60 -11.09 13.32
N GLY A 69 8.67 -10.44 12.62
CA GLY A 69 7.71 -9.52 13.25
C GLY A 69 6.82 -10.20 14.28
N LEU A 70 6.35 -11.42 13.99
CA LEU A 70 5.59 -12.24 14.94
C LEU A 70 6.43 -12.65 16.15
N LEU A 71 7.68 -13.04 15.95
CA LEU A 71 8.63 -13.35 17.03
C LEU A 71 8.87 -12.14 17.93
N GLN A 72 9.08 -10.96 17.38
CA GLN A 72 9.26 -9.73 18.15
C GLN A 72 8.03 -9.41 19.01
N LEU A 73 6.83 -9.70 18.48
CA LEU A 73 5.59 -9.48 19.21
C LEU A 73 5.39 -10.48 20.35
N THR A 74 5.72 -11.77 20.12
CA THR A 74 5.54 -12.84 21.13
C THR A 74 6.56 -12.74 22.26
N PHE A 75 7.81 -12.38 21.94
CA PHE A 75 8.88 -12.26 22.95
C PHE A 75 8.95 -10.88 23.62
N SER A 76 8.02 -9.98 23.32
CA SER A 76 7.98 -8.60 23.87
C SER A 76 9.29 -7.83 23.68
N TRP A 77 10.06 -8.14 22.65
CA TRP A 77 11.30 -7.45 22.30
C TRP A 77 11.05 -6.12 21.57
N SER A 78 9.80 -5.83 21.29
CA SER A 78 9.43 -4.58 20.65
C SER A 78 9.36 -3.44 21.67
N ALA A 79 10.05 -2.33 21.38
CA ALA A 79 9.99 -1.11 22.17
C ALA A 79 8.56 -0.51 22.22
N ASN A 80 7.75 -0.75 21.18
CA ASN A 80 6.37 -0.31 21.10
C ASN A 80 5.51 -1.38 20.41
N PRO A 81 4.81 -2.24 21.17
CA PRO A 81 4.05 -3.35 20.62
C PRO A 81 2.88 -2.93 19.72
N PHE A 82 2.35 -1.72 19.92
CA PHE A 82 1.27 -1.19 19.08
C PHE A 82 1.75 -0.92 17.66
N PHE A 83 2.87 -0.22 17.50
CA PHE A 83 3.44 0.06 16.18
C PHE A 83 3.85 -1.23 15.46
N THR A 84 4.41 -2.19 16.17
CA THR A 84 4.80 -3.48 15.57
C THR A 84 3.58 -4.24 15.03
N ARG A 85 2.43 -4.18 15.69
CA ARG A 85 1.18 -4.80 15.20
C ARG A 85 0.70 -4.13 13.91
N VAL A 86 0.70 -2.81 13.87
CA VAL A 86 0.26 -2.04 12.69
C VAL A 86 1.17 -2.34 11.50
N GLU A 87 2.49 -2.29 11.70
CA GLU A 87 3.45 -2.62 10.65
C GLU A 87 3.33 -4.07 10.18
N LEU A 88 3.07 -5.01 11.07
CA LEU A 88 2.88 -6.42 10.71
C LEU A 88 1.64 -6.62 9.83
N LEU A 89 0.53 -5.94 10.12
CA LEU A 89 -0.67 -5.94 9.27
C LEU A 89 -0.36 -5.36 7.89
N ARG A 90 0.38 -4.26 7.83
CA ARG A 90 0.82 -3.63 6.59
C ARG A 90 1.68 -4.59 5.74
N PHE A 91 2.68 -5.22 6.35
CA PHE A 91 3.50 -6.24 5.67
C PHE A 91 2.68 -7.45 5.22
N GLY A 92 1.70 -7.87 6.02
CA GLY A 92 0.76 -8.93 5.64
C GLY A 92 -0.03 -8.58 4.39
N SER A 93 -0.52 -7.35 4.30
CA SER A 93 -1.25 -6.85 3.12
C SER A 93 -0.36 -6.79 1.87
N TYR A 94 0.89 -6.34 2.01
CA TYR A 94 1.86 -6.35 0.90
C TYR A 94 2.16 -7.77 0.42
N PHE A 95 2.31 -8.72 1.36
CA PHE A 95 2.51 -10.12 1.02
C PHE A 95 1.32 -10.70 0.24
N ILE A 96 0.09 -10.40 0.68
CA ILE A 96 -1.14 -10.83 -0.01
C ILE A 96 -1.18 -10.27 -1.43
N VAL A 97 -0.94 -8.97 -1.61
CA VAL A 97 -0.93 -8.33 -2.93
C VAL A 97 0.15 -8.92 -3.83
N PHE A 98 1.34 -9.15 -3.29
CA PHE A 98 2.43 -9.82 -4.02
C PHE A 98 2.04 -11.22 -4.46
N LEU A 99 1.48 -12.03 -3.56
CA LEU A 99 1.05 -13.38 -3.84
C LEU A 99 -0.02 -13.42 -4.93
N LEU A 100 -1.04 -12.56 -4.81
CA LEU A 100 -2.11 -12.42 -5.80
C LEU A 100 -1.59 -12.00 -7.17
N THR A 101 -0.65 -11.05 -7.19
CA THR A 101 -0.03 -10.57 -8.43
C THR A 101 0.76 -11.70 -9.11
N ALA A 102 1.57 -12.43 -8.33
CA ALA A 102 2.33 -13.57 -8.84
C ALA A 102 1.43 -14.71 -9.39
N GLN A 103 0.25 -14.91 -8.78
CA GLN A 103 -0.71 -15.92 -9.23
C GLN A 103 -1.56 -15.44 -10.42
N ALA A 104 -1.90 -14.15 -10.47
CA ALA A 104 -2.77 -13.60 -11.50
C ALA A 104 -2.05 -13.37 -12.83
N PHE A 105 -0.78 -12.95 -12.79
CA PHE A 105 0.02 -12.59 -13.95
C PHE A 105 1.10 -13.65 -14.22
N ARG A 106 0.70 -14.79 -14.73
CA ARG A 106 1.60 -15.94 -15.03
C ARG A 106 2.22 -15.87 -16.42
N GLU A 107 1.44 -15.40 -17.38
CA GLU A 107 1.84 -15.36 -18.78
C GLU A 107 2.70 -14.12 -19.06
N ARG A 108 3.71 -14.27 -19.90
CA ARG A 108 4.59 -13.17 -20.28
C ARG A 108 3.81 -11.99 -20.87
N GLU A 109 2.75 -12.28 -21.61
CA GLU A 109 1.89 -11.24 -22.20
C GLU A 109 1.14 -10.44 -21.13
N ASP A 110 0.67 -11.10 -20.08
CA ASP A 110 -0.03 -10.44 -18.99
C ASP A 110 0.92 -9.59 -18.14
N LEU A 111 2.15 -10.07 -17.94
CA LEU A 111 3.21 -9.28 -17.29
C LEU A 111 3.55 -8.01 -18.07
N VAL A 112 3.63 -8.10 -19.40
CA VAL A 112 3.87 -6.94 -20.27
C VAL A 112 2.69 -5.94 -20.16
N LYS A 113 1.46 -6.42 -20.14
CA LYS A 113 0.27 -5.56 -19.95
C LYS A 113 0.30 -4.86 -18.59
N LEU A 114 0.66 -5.58 -17.52
CA LEU A 114 0.82 -5.02 -16.18
C LEU A 114 1.93 -3.96 -16.16
N ALA A 115 3.08 -4.24 -16.78
CA ALA A 115 4.19 -3.30 -16.88
C ALA A 115 3.78 -2.01 -17.60
N TRP A 116 3.09 -2.11 -18.73
CA TRP A 116 2.56 -0.96 -19.45
C TRP A 116 1.56 -0.16 -18.60
N PHE A 117 0.68 -0.86 -17.88
CA PHE A 117 -0.26 -0.22 -16.97
C PHE A 117 0.47 0.58 -15.88
N LEU A 118 1.49 0.00 -15.25
CA LEU A 118 2.28 0.67 -14.20
C LEU A 118 3.06 1.88 -14.76
N VAL A 119 3.61 1.77 -15.98
CA VAL A 119 4.30 2.89 -16.65
C VAL A 119 3.32 4.04 -16.92
N LEU A 120 2.14 3.76 -17.47
CA LEU A 120 1.11 4.77 -17.72
C LEU A 120 0.64 5.42 -16.42
N LEU A 121 0.50 4.63 -15.36
CA LEU A 121 0.09 5.11 -14.06
C LEU A 121 1.17 6.02 -13.44
N GLY A 122 2.44 5.63 -13.51
CA GLY A 122 3.57 6.46 -13.06
C GLY A 122 3.68 7.77 -13.87
N PHE A 123 3.48 7.70 -15.19
CA PHE A 123 3.45 8.89 -16.05
C PHE A 123 2.32 9.84 -15.65
N SER A 124 1.11 9.32 -15.40
CA SER A 124 -0.05 10.12 -14.98
C SER A 124 0.21 10.87 -13.67
N VAL A 125 0.83 10.21 -12.69
CA VAL A 125 1.19 10.84 -11.41
C VAL A 125 2.26 11.90 -11.57
N SER A 126 3.28 11.64 -12.39
CA SER A 126 4.32 12.62 -12.69
C SER A 126 3.75 13.87 -13.36
N LEU A 127 2.80 13.66 -14.27
CA LEU A 127 2.12 14.76 -14.96
C LEU A 127 1.25 15.58 -13.99
N LEU A 128 0.54 14.92 -13.07
CA LEU A 128 -0.21 15.60 -12.00
C LEU A 128 0.72 16.42 -11.09
N GLY A 129 1.89 15.88 -10.72
CA GLY A 129 2.89 16.59 -9.92
C GLY A 129 3.39 17.86 -10.62
N ILE A 130 3.66 17.79 -11.93
CA ILE A 130 4.05 18.96 -12.72
C ILE A 130 2.93 20.00 -12.78
N ILE A 131 1.68 19.58 -13.01
CA ILE A 131 0.53 20.49 -13.04
C ILE A 131 0.34 21.18 -11.69
N GLN A 132 0.51 20.46 -10.58
CA GLN A 132 0.43 21.04 -9.24
C GLN A 132 1.54 22.06 -8.98
N LEU A 133 2.75 21.82 -9.50
CA LEU A 133 3.86 22.76 -9.40
C LEU A 133 3.62 24.03 -10.23
N LEU A 134 3.00 23.89 -11.40
CA LEU A 134 2.69 25.01 -12.30
C LEU A 134 1.46 25.81 -11.86
N ARG A 135 0.57 25.25 -11.04
CA ARG A 135 -0.49 26.04 -10.42
C ARG A 135 0.16 27.03 -9.46
N PRO A 136 -0.05 28.35 -9.68
CA PRO A 136 0.41 29.33 -8.71
C PRO A 136 -0.23 28.94 -7.38
N GLN A 137 0.62 28.59 -6.43
CA GLN A 137 0.17 28.40 -5.06
C GLN A 137 -0.48 29.73 -4.67
N THR A 138 -1.80 29.80 -4.71
CA THR A 138 -2.52 30.76 -3.89
C THR A 138 -2.04 30.45 -2.49
N ARG A 139 -1.10 31.28 -2.02
CA ARG A 139 -0.56 31.20 -0.67
C ARG A 139 -1.74 30.96 0.24
N PHE A 140 -1.82 29.78 0.80
CA PHE A 140 -2.44 29.64 2.09
C PHE A 140 -1.57 30.47 3.04
N THR A 141 -1.81 31.76 3.04
CA THR A 141 -1.45 32.65 4.12
C THR A 141 -2.35 32.30 5.30
N GLY A 142 -2.30 31.06 5.70
CA GLY A 142 -2.70 30.61 7.01
C GLY A 142 -1.59 30.90 8.00
N CYS A 143 -1.05 32.12 7.95
CA CYS A 143 -0.58 32.74 9.16
C CYS A 143 -1.83 33.08 9.96
N GLU A 144 -2.50 32.05 10.50
CA GLU A 144 -3.24 32.28 11.72
C GLU A 144 -2.25 32.83 12.72
N ALA A 145 -2.42 34.13 12.92
CA ALA A 145 -1.75 34.87 13.94
C ALA A 145 -1.89 34.09 15.25
N PHE A 146 -0.85 33.37 15.61
CA PHE A 146 -0.66 32.99 17.00
C PHE A 146 -0.80 34.29 17.81
N PRO A 147 -1.74 34.37 18.73
CA PRO A 147 -1.80 35.52 19.60
C PRO A 147 -0.46 35.58 20.32
N LYS A 148 0.28 36.63 20.05
CA LYS A 148 1.48 37.01 20.76
C LYS A 148 1.11 37.29 22.22
N THR A 149 0.98 36.23 23.01
CA THR A 149 1.09 36.35 24.46
C THR A 149 2.54 36.17 24.78
N VAL A 150 3.24 37.19 24.46
CA VAL A 150 4.61 37.40 24.83
C VAL A 150 4.71 37.55 26.32
N LEU A 151 5.49 36.71 26.91
CA LEU A 151 6.21 37.00 28.12
C LEU A 151 7.25 38.06 27.79
N CYS A 152 6.94 39.33 28.01
CA CYS A 152 7.96 40.34 28.25
C CYS A 152 8.59 40.04 29.62
N LEU A 153 9.67 39.31 29.63
CA LEU A 153 10.58 39.31 30.76
C LEU A 153 11.33 40.63 30.72
N ASP A 154 10.92 41.57 31.60
CA ASP A 154 11.71 42.75 31.92
C ASP A 154 13.05 42.31 32.54
N PRO A 155 14.16 42.86 32.11
CA PRO A 155 15.45 42.69 32.77
C PRO A 155 15.52 43.68 33.94
N MET A 156 15.54 43.17 35.17
CA MET A 156 16.20 43.85 36.28
C MET A 156 17.62 43.32 36.42
#